data_e997fff7f0335018e188dd9d3beb323f
#
_entry.id   e997fff7f0335018e188dd9d3beb323f
#
_cell.length_a   1.000
_cell.length_b   1.000
_cell.length_c   1.000
_cell.angle_alpha   90.00
_cell.angle_beta   90.00
_cell.angle_gamma   90.00
#
_symmetry.space_group_name_H-M   'P 1'
#
loop_
_entity.id
_entity.type
_entity.pdbx_description
1 polymer ?
#
loop_
_entity_poly.entity_id
_entity_poly.type
_entity_poly.pdbx_seq_one_letter_code
_entity_poly.pdbx_strand_id
1 'polypeptide(L)'
;MFEPVAKNIFRWGTIDGESGIIMYSHLLLKEGKAVLIDPVAMPGLYKMIKVLGEPEAVIMTNHPHIRGSPLISSQLGILLYIPDIKEVEEDEAISNMFIDLYNMKHGIQYGGSTNLPFGIKAYKIPGRHEFALIFGDFMIVGDSAYGVNGKLNFYPSGIWPDETGSKSNATSDALIPIIKKTGAKGLLSGHNEDIPSGLQEML
;
A
#
# COMPACT_ATOMS: atom_id res chain seq x y z
N MET A 1 15.22 9.56 -1.78
CA MET A 1 15.17 10.41 -0.57
C MET A 1 13.75 10.33 -0.01
N PHE A 2 13.55 10.36 1.31
CA PHE A 2 12.21 10.45 1.89
C PHE A 2 11.62 11.84 1.69
N GLU A 3 10.39 11.88 1.18
CA GLU A 3 9.60 13.11 0.99
C GLU A 3 8.47 13.12 2.03
N PRO A 4 8.30 14.20 2.81
CA PRO A 4 7.16 14.29 3.72
C PRO A 4 5.86 14.49 2.94
N VAL A 5 4.85 13.65 3.21
CA VAL A 5 3.49 13.78 2.65
C VAL A 5 2.58 14.47 3.65
N ALA A 6 2.67 14.06 4.92
CA ALA A 6 1.92 14.63 6.03
C ALA A 6 2.71 14.45 7.34
N LYS A 7 2.14 14.93 8.45
CA LYS A 7 2.76 14.71 9.77
C LYS A 7 2.91 13.21 10.03
N ASN A 8 4.16 12.77 10.29
CA ASN A 8 4.51 11.38 10.56
C ASN A 8 4.30 10.42 9.37
N ILE A 9 4.17 10.94 8.15
CA ILE A 9 4.03 10.15 6.93
C ILE A 9 5.03 10.65 5.90
N PHE A 10 5.85 9.73 5.40
CA PHE A 10 6.85 9.98 4.37
C PHE A 10 6.63 9.01 3.22
N ARG A 11 6.98 9.41 2.01
CA ARG A 11 7.08 8.53 0.86
C ARG A 11 8.50 8.50 0.32
N TRP A 12 8.80 7.44 -0.40
CA TRP A 12 9.94 7.36 -1.30
C TRP A 12 9.56 6.47 -2.47
N GLY A 13 10.33 6.55 -3.53
CA GLY A 13 10.04 5.74 -4.70
C GLY A 13 11.27 5.42 -5.52
N THR A 14 11.06 4.53 -6.48
CA THR A 14 12.01 4.18 -7.53
C THR A 14 11.28 3.95 -8.83
N ILE A 15 12.01 4.01 -9.94
CA ILE A 15 11.50 3.62 -11.25
C ILE A 15 11.77 2.13 -11.42
N ASP A 16 10.75 1.37 -11.76
CA ASP A 16 10.93 0.00 -12.19
C ASP A 16 11.71 -0.05 -13.52
N GLY A 17 12.83 -0.78 -13.53
CA GLY A 17 13.76 -0.78 -14.64
C GLY A 17 13.23 -1.45 -15.92
N GLU A 18 12.20 -2.29 -15.80
CA GLU A 18 11.60 -2.99 -16.93
C GLU A 18 10.42 -2.22 -17.51
N SER A 19 9.50 -1.78 -16.67
CA SER A 19 8.28 -1.10 -17.09
C SER A 19 8.40 0.42 -17.20
N GLY A 20 9.41 1.02 -16.54
CA GLY A 20 9.53 2.48 -16.42
C GLY A 20 8.51 3.12 -15.47
N ILE A 21 7.71 2.32 -14.77
CA ILE A 21 6.69 2.78 -13.84
C ILE A 21 7.32 3.24 -12.54
N ILE A 22 6.86 4.36 -12.01
CA ILE A 22 7.28 4.82 -10.69
C ILE A 22 6.50 4.05 -9.63
N MET A 23 7.24 3.40 -8.72
CA MET A 23 6.70 2.71 -7.55
C MET A 23 6.95 3.56 -6.32
N TYR A 24 5.88 3.91 -5.60
CA TYR A 24 5.96 4.61 -4.32
C TYR A 24 5.73 3.67 -3.14
N SER A 25 6.42 3.96 -2.06
CA SER A 25 6.33 3.30 -0.76
C SER A 25 6.11 4.33 0.32
N HIS A 26 5.49 3.95 1.43
CA HIS A 26 5.23 4.88 2.53
C HIS A 26 5.84 4.40 3.85
N LEU A 27 6.34 5.35 4.62
CA LEU A 27 6.80 5.17 5.99
C LEU A 27 5.82 5.89 6.91
N LEU A 28 5.22 5.13 7.82
CA LEU A 28 4.32 5.63 8.84
C LEU A 28 5.05 5.65 10.18
N LEU A 29 4.99 6.76 10.90
CA LEU A 29 5.62 6.90 12.20
C LEU A 29 4.58 7.05 13.30
N LYS A 30 4.78 6.33 14.42
CA LYS A 30 3.97 6.48 15.61
C LYS A 30 4.79 6.10 16.85
N GLU A 31 4.85 6.99 17.85
CA GLU A 31 5.49 6.74 19.15
C GLU A 31 6.95 6.24 19.02
N GLY A 32 7.72 6.84 18.10
CA GLY A 32 9.12 6.49 17.85
C GLY A 32 9.33 5.22 17.04
N LYS A 33 8.28 4.55 16.61
CA LYS A 33 8.31 3.36 15.78
C LYS A 33 7.93 3.67 14.33
N ALA A 34 8.30 2.76 13.42
CA ALA A 34 8.10 2.88 11.97
C ALA A 34 7.45 1.64 11.38
N VAL A 35 6.42 1.84 10.57
CA VAL A 35 5.80 0.80 9.71
C VAL A 35 6.02 1.18 8.26
N LEU A 36 6.43 0.21 7.45
CA LEU A 36 6.69 0.39 6.03
C LEU A 36 5.55 -0.22 5.21
N ILE A 37 5.05 0.52 4.24
CA ILE A 37 4.01 0.04 3.32
C ILE A 37 4.62 -0.15 1.94
N ASP A 38 4.47 -1.35 1.35
CA ASP A 38 4.94 -1.74 0.03
C ASP A 38 6.38 -1.28 -0.27
N PRO A 39 7.37 -1.54 0.59
CA PRO A 39 8.65 -0.89 0.51
C PRO A 39 9.47 -1.34 -0.69
N VAL A 40 9.94 -0.37 -1.50
CA VAL A 40 11.00 -0.59 -2.48
C VAL A 40 12.36 -0.44 -1.82
N ALA A 41 13.29 -1.31 -2.19
CA ALA A 41 14.67 -1.22 -1.71
C ALA A 41 15.40 -0.06 -2.39
N MET A 42 16.20 0.68 -1.61
CA MET A 42 17.05 1.74 -2.12
C MET A 42 18.35 1.85 -1.29
N PRO A 43 19.44 2.38 -1.86
CA PRO A 43 20.66 2.60 -1.11
C PRO A 43 20.43 3.47 0.12
N GLY A 44 20.91 3.04 1.28
CA GLY A 44 20.82 3.80 2.53
C GLY A 44 19.47 3.73 3.25
N LEU A 45 18.48 3.00 2.71
CA LEU A 45 17.12 2.90 3.26
C LEU A 45 17.13 2.58 4.76
N TYR A 46 17.88 1.57 5.20
CA TYR A 46 17.91 1.15 6.61
C TYR A 46 18.41 2.23 7.56
N LYS A 47 19.42 2.99 7.13
CA LYS A 47 19.94 4.12 7.93
C LYS A 47 18.89 5.22 8.05
N MET A 48 18.20 5.54 6.96
CA MET A 48 17.17 6.57 6.96
C MET A 48 15.97 6.19 7.83
N ILE A 49 15.51 4.94 7.76
CA ILE A 49 14.41 4.45 8.61
C ILE A 49 14.79 4.61 10.08
N LYS A 50 15.97 4.11 10.50
CA LYS A 50 16.42 4.16 11.90
C LYS A 50 16.62 5.57 12.46
N VAL A 51 16.87 6.56 11.61
CA VAL A 51 16.93 7.97 12.03
C VAL A 51 15.53 8.51 12.36
N LEU A 52 14.50 8.03 11.65
CA LEU A 52 13.12 8.49 11.80
C LEU A 52 12.35 7.73 12.88
N GLY A 53 12.59 6.42 13.01
CA GLY A 53 11.93 5.57 13.99
C GLY A 53 12.46 4.14 13.97
N GLU A 54 12.20 3.39 15.06
CA GLU A 54 12.55 1.97 15.12
C GLU A 54 11.61 1.15 14.26
N PRO A 55 12.11 0.40 13.26
CA PRO A 55 11.27 -0.39 12.36
C PRO A 55 10.55 -1.51 13.12
N GLU A 56 9.23 -1.62 12.95
CA GLU A 56 8.37 -2.60 13.63
C GLU A 56 7.80 -3.64 12.66
N ALA A 57 7.36 -3.20 11.48
CA ALA A 57 6.74 -4.09 10.51
C ALA A 57 6.81 -3.56 9.08
N VAL A 58 6.65 -4.49 8.14
CA VAL A 58 6.30 -4.25 6.74
C VAL A 58 4.87 -4.72 6.52
N ILE A 59 4.07 -3.95 5.78
CA ILE A 59 2.71 -4.34 5.35
C ILE A 59 2.64 -4.21 3.84
N MET A 60 2.23 -5.26 3.15
CA MET A 60 1.91 -5.25 1.72
C MET A 60 0.44 -4.94 1.52
N THR A 61 0.08 -4.09 0.56
CA THR A 61 -1.33 -3.80 0.22
C THR A 61 -1.93 -4.87 -0.69
N ASN A 62 -1.13 -5.42 -1.59
CA ASN A 62 -1.47 -6.50 -2.51
C ASN A 62 -0.23 -7.37 -2.83
N HIS A 63 -0.44 -8.53 -3.49
CA HIS A 63 0.66 -9.42 -3.84
C HIS A 63 1.61 -8.87 -4.90
N PRO A 64 1.14 -8.21 -5.99
CA PRO A 64 2.02 -7.57 -6.96
C PRO A 64 2.97 -6.54 -6.35
N HIS A 65 2.63 -5.95 -5.21
CA HIS A 65 3.49 -5.02 -4.49
C HIS A 65 4.50 -5.70 -3.53
N ILE A 66 4.90 -6.93 -3.83
CA ILE A 66 5.96 -7.62 -3.08
C ILE A 66 7.25 -6.80 -2.99
N ARG A 67 7.68 -6.20 -4.11
CA ARG A 67 8.81 -5.25 -4.19
C ARG A 67 10.01 -5.70 -3.34
N GLY A 68 10.51 -4.86 -2.42
CA GLY A 68 11.57 -5.18 -1.48
C GLY A 68 11.11 -5.77 -0.13
N SER A 69 9.81 -6.02 0.04
CA SER A 69 9.20 -6.37 1.33
C SER A 69 9.85 -7.58 2.03
N PRO A 70 10.09 -8.72 1.36
CA PRO A 70 10.71 -9.89 1.99
C PRO A 70 12.15 -9.63 2.44
N LEU A 71 12.93 -8.97 1.57
CA LEU A 71 14.33 -8.65 1.85
C LEU A 71 14.44 -7.69 3.04
N ILE A 72 13.64 -6.63 3.05
CA ILE A 72 13.65 -5.59 4.09
C ILE A 72 13.21 -6.18 5.43
N SER A 73 12.10 -6.94 5.44
CA SER A 73 11.62 -7.64 6.64
C SER A 73 12.68 -8.57 7.22
N SER A 74 13.30 -9.40 6.38
CA SER A 74 14.35 -10.33 6.79
C SER A 74 15.59 -9.63 7.35
N GLN A 75 16.08 -8.59 6.68
CA GLN A 75 17.29 -7.87 7.09
C GLN A 75 17.09 -7.04 8.36
N LEU A 76 15.89 -6.53 8.58
CA LEU A 76 15.55 -5.80 9.80
C LEU A 76 15.07 -6.72 10.93
N GLY A 77 14.75 -8.00 10.65
CA GLY A 77 14.22 -8.94 11.61
C GLY A 77 12.83 -8.57 12.13
N ILE A 78 11.99 -7.93 11.27
CA ILE A 78 10.65 -7.43 11.61
C ILE A 78 9.56 -8.23 10.91
N LEU A 79 8.32 -8.10 11.37
CA LEU A 79 7.17 -8.79 10.80
C LEU A 79 6.86 -8.31 9.38
N LEU A 80 6.45 -9.26 8.53
CA LEU A 80 5.92 -9.00 7.19
C LEU A 80 4.45 -9.40 7.16
N TYR A 81 3.56 -8.42 7.03
CA TYR A 81 2.13 -8.64 6.87
C TYR A 81 1.80 -8.77 5.39
N ILE A 82 1.19 -9.89 5.01
CA ILE A 82 0.89 -10.29 3.63
C ILE A 82 -0.63 -10.45 3.53
N PRO A 83 -1.30 -9.90 2.50
CA PRO A 83 -2.74 -10.10 2.30
C PRO A 83 -3.12 -11.57 2.28
N ASP A 84 -4.19 -11.95 2.97
CA ASP A 84 -4.72 -13.32 2.92
C ASP A 84 -5.30 -13.58 1.52
N ILE A 85 -4.76 -14.60 0.84
CA ILE A 85 -5.14 -15.00 -0.53
C ILE A 85 -6.65 -15.19 -0.65
N LYS A 86 -7.27 -15.84 0.33
CA LYS A 86 -8.70 -16.16 0.28
C LYS A 86 -9.55 -14.90 0.42
N GLU A 87 -9.12 -13.95 1.26
CA GLU A 87 -9.86 -12.71 1.43
C GLU A 87 -9.71 -11.79 0.21
N VAL A 88 -8.54 -11.74 -0.45
CA VAL A 88 -8.35 -10.93 -1.65
C VAL A 88 -8.81 -11.63 -2.93
N GLU A 89 -9.30 -12.87 -2.85
CA GLU A 89 -9.82 -13.63 -4.01
C GLU A 89 -8.79 -13.80 -5.12
N GLU A 90 -7.52 -13.98 -4.75
CA GLU A 90 -6.44 -14.20 -5.69
C GLU A 90 -6.63 -15.54 -6.42
N ASP A 91 -6.30 -15.60 -7.70
CA ASP A 91 -6.35 -16.85 -8.42
C ASP A 91 -5.24 -17.81 -7.99
N GLU A 92 -5.43 -19.11 -8.27
CA GLU A 92 -4.51 -20.15 -7.84
C GLU A 92 -3.12 -20.00 -8.46
N ALA A 93 -3.03 -19.50 -9.69
CA ALA A 93 -1.74 -19.34 -10.36
C ALA A 93 -0.91 -18.25 -9.70
N ILE A 94 -1.53 -17.11 -9.39
CA ILE A 94 -0.89 -16.02 -8.65
C ILE A 94 -0.56 -16.45 -7.23
N SER A 95 -1.49 -17.13 -6.56
CA SER A 95 -1.28 -17.67 -5.21
C SER A 95 -0.05 -18.55 -5.12
N ASN A 96 0.17 -19.43 -6.09
CA ASN A 96 1.33 -20.33 -6.14
C ASN A 96 2.64 -19.57 -6.33
N MET A 97 2.65 -18.45 -7.03
CA MET A 97 3.84 -17.60 -7.18
C MET A 97 4.31 -16.99 -5.85
N PHE A 98 3.39 -16.78 -4.90
CA PHE A 98 3.68 -16.15 -3.63
C PHE A 98 3.70 -17.09 -2.43
N ILE A 99 3.56 -18.40 -2.67
CA ILE A 99 3.48 -19.41 -1.60
C ILE A 99 4.69 -19.36 -0.64
N ASP A 100 5.86 -19.04 -1.16
CA ASP A 100 7.08 -18.94 -0.36
C ASP A 100 7.03 -17.76 0.64
N LEU A 101 6.27 -16.71 0.33
CA LEU A 101 6.09 -15.59 1.26
C LEU A 101 5.37 -16.02 2.53
N TYR A 102 4.39 -16.90 2.41
CA TYR A 102 3.61 -17.40 3.55
C TYR A 102 4.43 -18.30 4.47
N ASN A 103 5.49 -18.89 3.95
CA ASN A 103 6.41 -19.76 4.68
C ASN A 103 7.60 -19.00 5.28
N MET A 104 7.68 -17.68 5.10
CA MET A 104 8.75 -16.88 5.70
C MET A 104 8.63 -16.87 7.23
N LYS A 105 9.77 -16.94 7.91
CA LYS A 105 9.85 -16.96 9.38
C LYS A 105 9.08 -15.81 10.08
N HIS A 106 9.01 -14.67 9.42
CA HIS A 106 8.36 -13.45 9.94
C HIS A 106 7.08 -13.06 9.15
N GLY A 107 6.62 -13.95 8.25
CA GLY A 107 5.41 -13.72 7.46
C GLY A 107 4.14 -13.95 8.28
N ILE A 108 3.19 -13.04 8.18
CA ILE A 108 1.87 -13.14 8.82
C ILE A 108 0.82 -12.80 7.76
N GLN A 109 -0.09 -13.72 7.47
CA GLN A 109 -1.24 -13.41 6.63
C GLN A 109 -2.20 -12.51 7.39
N TYR A 110 -2.74 -11.48 6.71
CA TYR A 110 -3.70 -10.57 7.32
C TYR A 110 -4.95 -10.41 6.45
N GLY A 111 -6.08 -10.21 7.12
CA GLY A 111 -7.38 -9.89 6.54
C GLY A 111 -8.05 -8.75 7.29
N GLY A 112 -9.32 -8.48 6.96
CA GLY A 112 -10.08 -7.36 7.52
C GLY A 112 -10.25 -7.38 9.05
N SER A 113 -10.10 -8.54 9.68
CA SER A 113 -10.19 -8.70 11.15
C SER A 113 -8.84 -8.67 11.88
N THR A 114 -7.73 -8.61 11.16
CA THR A 114 -6.39 -8.67 11.75
C THR A 114 -6.04 -7.36 12.47
N ASN A 115 -5.49 -7.48 13.67
CA ASN A 115 -4.93 -6.33 14.38
C ASN A 115 -3.55 -5.99 13.80
N LEU A 116 -3.51 -5.04 12.89
CA LEU A 116 -2.28 -4.54 12.31
C LEU A 116 -1.58 -3.54 13.26
N PRO A 117 -0.25 -3.36 13.14
CA PRO A 117 0.51 -2.37 13.90
C PRO A 117 -0.12 -0.97 13.79
N PHE A 118 0.11 -0.14 14.80
CA PHE A 118 -0.38 1.24 14.90
C PHE A 118 -1.90 1.39 14.93
N GLY A 119 -2.65 0.29 14.98
CA GLY A 119 -4.11 0.27 14.87
C GLY A 119 -4.60 0.50 13.44
N ILE A 120 -3.74 0.23 12.45
CA ILE A 120 -4.12 0.22 11.03
C ILE A 120 -5.26 -0.77 10.84
N LYS A 121 -6.30 -0.36 10.10
CA LYS A 121 -7.43 -1.21 9.74
C LYS A 121 -7.37 -1.54 8.25
N ALA A 122 -7.60 -2.81 7.91
CA ALA A 122 -7.66 -3.28 6.54
C ALA A 122 -9.12 -3.42 6.09
N TYR A 123 -9.42 -2.95 4.89
CA TYR A 123 -10.72 -3.10 4.23
C TYR A 123 -10.49 -3.75 2.88
N LYS A 124 -11.07 -4.91 2.64
CA LYS A 124 -11.05 -5.52 1.31
C LYS A 124 -11.73 -4.61 0.30
N ILE A 125 -11.10 -4.41 -0.86
CA ILE A 125 -11.68 -3.71 -1.99
C ILE A 125 -12.36 -4.76 -2.89
N PRO A 126 -13.70 -4.80 -2.98
CA PRO A 126 -14.40 -5.78 -3.79
C PRO A 126 -13.94 -5.78 -5.26
N GLY A 127 -13.71 -6.96 -5.83
CA GLY A 127 -13.24 -7.12 -7.21
C GLY A 127 -11.81 -6.64 -7.46
N ARG A 128 -11.09 -6.30 -6.39
CA ARG A 128 -9.64 -6.01 -6.41
C ARG A 128 -8.91 -6.99 -5.50
N HIS A 129 -7.72 -7.42 -5.92
CA HIS A 129 -6.87 -8.30 -5.11
C HIS A 129 -6.04 -7.49 -4.11
N GLU A 130 -6.71 -6.58 -3.41
CA GLU A 130 -6.07 -5.53 -2.62
C GLU A 130 -6.88 -5.18 -1.38
N PHE A 131 -6.17 -4.76 -0.31
CA PHE A 131 -6.76 -4.10 0.84
C PHE A 131 -6.48 -2.60 0.82
N ALA A 132 -7.52 -1.79 1.07
CA ALA A 132 -7.34 -0.42 1.52
C ALA A 132 -6.97 -0.43 3.01
N LEU A 133 -5.84 0.18 3.36
CA LEU A 133 -5.39 0.32 4.74
C LEU A 133 -5.75 1.72 5.26
N ILE A 134 -6.22 1.81 6.50
CA ILE A 134 -6.54 3.09 7.12
C ILE A 134 -5.60 3.36 8.28
N PHE A 135 -4.86 4.46 8.18
CA PHE A 135 -3.98 4.99 9.23
C PHE A 135 -4.34 6.45 9.54
N GLY A 136 -4.93 6.68 10.71
CA GLY A 136 -5.44 8.01 11.06
C GLY A 136 -6.49 8.50 10.04
N ASP A 137 -6.25 9.66 9.46
CA ASP A 137 -7.11 10.27 8.43
C ASP A 137 -6.75 9.84 7.00
N PHE A 138 -5.81 8.91 6.82
CA PHE A 138 -5.34 8.49 5.50
C PHE A 138 -5.81 7.09 5.12
N MET A 139 -6.26 6.97 3.87
CA MET A 139 -6.40 5.70 3.18
C MET A 139 -5.11 5.41 2.40
N ILE A 140 -4.65 4.19 2.43
CA ILE A 140 -3.46 3.73 1.72
C ILE A 140 -3.87 2.60 0.79
N VAL A 141 -3.54 2.72 -0.47
CA VAL A 141 -3.82 1.72 -1.51
C VAL A 141 -2.59 1.53 -2.41
N GLY A 142 -2.43 0.34 -2.98
CA GLY A 142 -1.38 0.06 -3.96
C GLY A 142 -1.77 0.56 -5.33
N ASP A 143 -2.83 -0.04 -5.90
CA ASP A 143 -3.21 0.11 -7.30
C ASP A 143 -4.61 0.69 -7.54
N SER A 144 -5.45 0.72 -6.51
CA SER A 144 -6.87 1.00 -6.72
C SER A 144 -7.20 2.47 -6.94
N ALA A 145 -6.39 3.40 -6.41
CA ALA A 145 -6.60 4.83 -6.58
C ALA A 145 -5.31 5.63 -6.49
N TYR A 146 -5.30 6.82 -7.08
CA TYR A 146 -4.14 7.70 -7.14
C TYR A 146 -4.54 9.14 -7.47
N GLY A 147 -3.64 10.09 -7.19
CA GLY A 147 -3.78 11.49 -7.59
C GLY A 147 -3.18 11.77 -8.96
N VAL A 148 -3.79 12.66 -9.72
CA VAL A 148 -3.20 13.29 -10.92
C VAL A 148 -3.64 14.75 -10.95
N ASN A 149 -2.68 15.66 -10.90
CA ASN A 149 -2.96 17.10 -10.88
C ASN A 149 -3.98 17.49 -9.79
N GLY A 150 -3.84 16.89 -8.60
CA GLY A 150 -4.72 17.11 -7.47
C GLY A 150 -6.14 16.55 -7.60
N LYS A 151 -6.39 15.66 -8.55
CA LYS A 151 -7.69 14.98 -8.75
C LYS A 151 -7.57 13.50 -8.43
N LEU A 152 -8.61 12.94 -7.80
CA LEU A 152 -8.72 11.51 -7.56
C LEU A 152 -9.02 10.76 -8.86
N ASN A 153 -8.26 9.70 -9.09
CA ASN A 153 -8.45 8.76 -10.19
C ASN A 153 -8.46 7.34 -9.63
N PHE A 154 -9.16 6.46 -10.34
CA PHE A 154 -9.27 5.06 -9.97
C PHE A 154 -8.68 4.19 -11.06
N TYR A 155 -8.05 3.07 -10.67
CA TYR A 155 -7.41 2.12 -11.54
C TYR A 155 -6.39 2.79 -12.48
N PRO A 156 -5.10 2.55 -12.35
CA PRO A 156 -4.07 3.27 -13.10
C PRO A 156 -4.05 2.85 -14.58
N SER A 157 -5.06 3.29 -15.33
CA SER A 157 -5.25 2.98 -16.76
C SER A 157 -4.09 3.42 -17.64
N GLY A 158 -3.28 4.36 -17.18
CA GLY A 158 -2.01 4.73 -17.81
C GLY A 158 -0.91 3.66 -17.67
N ILE A 159 -1.07 2.71 -16.73
CA ILE A 159 -0.15 1.59 -16.48
C ILE A 159 -0.74 0.31 -17.05
N TRP A 160 -2.06 0.09 -16.84
CA TRP A 160 -2.78 -1.08 -17.32
C TRP A 160 -3.93 -0.69 -18.25
N PRO A 161 -4.14 -1.40 -19.38
CA PRO A 161 -5.18 -1.09 -20.32
C PRO A 161 -6.59 -1.12 -19.69
N ASP A 162 -7.34 -0.04 -19.88
CA ASP A 162 -8.76 0.10 -19.53
C ASP A 162 -9.49 0.92 -20.60
N GLU A 163 -9.49 0.42 -21.83
CA GLU A 163 -9.99 1.13 -23.01
C GLU A 163 -11.46 1.57 -22.88
N THR A 164 -12.25 0.82 -22.13
CA THR A 164 -13.68 1.10 -21.93
C THR A 164 -13.97 1.90 -20.64
N GLY A 165 -12.99 2.10 -19.78
CA GLY A 165 -13.17 2.68 -18.45
C GLY A 165 -13.92 1.75 -17.47
N SER A 166 -14.21 0.51 -17.86
CA SER A 166 -15.00 -0.41 -17.03
C SER A 166 -14.32 -0.80 -15.74
N LYS A 167 -13.00 -0.99 -15.77
CA LYS A 167 -12.21 -1.33 -14.57
C LYS A 167 -12.10 -0.14 -13.62
N SER A 168 -11.92 1.06 -14.17
CA SER A 168 -11.90 2.31 -13.40
C SER A 168 -13.25 2.54 -12.70
N ASN A 169 -14.36 2.37 -13.41
CA ASN A 169 -15.70 2.50 -12.84
C ASN A 169 -15.94 1.45 -11.74
N ALA A 170 -15.65 0.18 -12.00
CA ALA A 170 -15.81 -0.89 -11.00
C ALA A 170 -14.96 -0.64 -9.75
N THR A 171 -13.72 -0.15 -9.92
CA THR A 171 -12.84 0.20 -8.80
C THR A 171 -13.38 1.40 -8.01
N SER A 172 -13.90 2.41 -8.70
CA SER A 172 -14.57 3.56 -8.10
C SER A 172 -15.77 3.13 -7.25
N ASP A 173 -16.65 2.31 -7.82
CA ASP A 173 -17.84 1.80 -7.14
C ASP A 173 -17.50 0.99 -5.89
N ALA A 174 -16.39 0.25 -5.93
CA ALA A 174 -15.92 -0.53 -4.77
C ALA A 174 -15.26 0.35 -3.69
N LEU A 175 -14.48 1.36 -4.08
CA LEU A 175 -13.63 2.11 -3.15
C LEU A 175 -14.34 3.31 -2.51
N ILE A 176 -15.20 4.01 -3.24
CA ILE A 176 -15.95 5.18 -2.73
C ILE A 176 -16.75 4.87 -1.45
N PRO A 177 -17.48 3.73 -1.35
CA PRO A 177 -18.16 3.37 -0.11
C PRO A 177 -17.19 3.20 1.08
N ILE A 178 -15.98 2.68 0.84
CA ILE A 178 -14.96 2.53 1.88
C ILE A 178 -14.44 3.90 2.30
N ILE A 179 -14.15 4.81 1.36
CA ILE A 179 -13.72 6.18 1.66
C ILE A 179 -14.76 6.89 2.51
N LYS A 180 -16.05 6.83 2.12
CA LYS A 180 -17.15 7.44 2.87
C LYS A 180 -17.33 6.84 4.26
N LYS A 181 -17.28 5.52 4.37
CA LYS A 181 -17.42 4.79 5.64
C LYS A 181 -16.31 5.11 6.63
N THR A 182 -15.08 5.25 6.14
CA THR A 182 -13.89 5.48 6.98
C THR A 182 -13.67 6.93 7.31
N GLY A 183 -14.22 7.85 6.52
CA GLY A 183 -14.01 9.29 6.67
C GLY A 183 -12.58 9.73 6.32
N ALA A 184 -11.84 8.91 5.54
CA ALA A 184 -10.48 9.24 5.15
C ALA A 184 -10.42 10.59 4.42
N LYS A 185 -9.50 11.45 4.83
CA LYS A 185 -9.32 12.80 4.30
C LYS A 185 -8.19 12.91 3.28
N GLY A 186 -7.27 11.94 3.30
CA GLY A 186 -6.15 11.84 2.37
C GLY A 186 -6.00 10.44 1.81
N LEU A 187 -5.25 10.33 0.71
CA LEU A 187 -4.93 9.09 0.02
C LEU A 187 -3.41 8.98 -0.16
N LEU A 188 -2.86 7.83 0.18
CA LEU A 188 -1.50 7.43 -0.13
C LEU A 188 -1.55 6.33 -1.20
N SER A 189 -0.86 6.53 -2.31
CA SER A 189 -0.93 5.64 -3.47
C SER A 189 0.41 4.96 -3.75
N GLY A 190 0.37 3.71 -4.16
CA GLY A 190 1.56 2.98 -4.63
C GLY A 190 2.10 3.49 -5.96
N HIS A 191 1.33 4.30 -6.68
CA HIS A 191 1.68 4.90 -7.98
C HIS A 191 1.19 6.35 -8.08
N ASN A 192 1.85 7.17 -8.92
CA ASN A 192 1.49 8.57 -9.17
C ASN A 192 1.49 9.45 -7.90
N GLU A 193 0.53 10.38 -7.77
CA GLU A 193 0.50 11.36 -6.68
C GLU A 193 -0.31 10.86 -5.50
N ASP A 194 0.17 11.17 -4.28
CA ASP A 194 -0.66 11.12 -3.09
C ASP A 194 -1.64 12.31 -3.07
N ILE A 195 -2.76 12.16 -2.36
CA ILE A 195 -3.71 13.23 -2.08
C ILE A 195 -3.63 13.53 -0.57
N PRO A 196 -2.88 14.54 -0.14
CA PRO A 196 -2.62 14.77 1.29
C PRO A 196 -3.85 15.28 2.05
N SER A 197 -4.86 15.82 1.36
CA SER A 197 -6.11 16.31 1.96
C SER A 197 -7.21 16.47 0.92
N GLY A 198 -8.45 16.69 1.34
CA GLY A 198 -9.57 16.98 0.44
C GLY A 198 -10.13 15.76 -0.28
N LEU A 199 -9.83 14.53 0.17
CA LEU A 199 -10.29 13.32 -0.48
C LEU A 199 -11.82 13.20 -0.51
N GLN A 200 -12.52 13.64 0.55
CA GLN A 200 -13.97 13.58 0.64
C GLN A 200 -14.67 14.54 -0.34
N GLU A 201 -14.05 15.66 -0.63
CA GLU A 201 -14.57 16.71 -1.53
C GLU A 201 -14.41 16.33 -3.02
N MET A 202 -13.66 15.27 -3.31
CA MET A 202 -13.41 14.77 -4.66
C MET A 202 -14.38 13.64 -5.09
N LEU A 203 -15.28 13.20 -4.21
CA LEU A 203 -16.19 12.07 -4.45
C LEU A 203 -17.48 12.42 -5.20
#